data_7580f24cc41b25a9fd691c3c2d9bf926
#
_entry.id   7580f24cc41b25a9fd691c3c2d9bf926
#
_cell.length_a   1.000
_cell.length_b   1.000
_cell.length_c   1.000
_cell.angle_alpha   90.00
_cell.angle_beta   90.00
_cell.angle_gamma   90.00
#
_symmetry.space_group_name_H-M   'P 1'
#
loop_
_entity.id
_entity.type
_entity.pdbx_description
1 polymer ?
#
loop_
_entity_poly.entity_id
_entity_poly.type
_entity_poly.pdbx_seq_one_letter_code
_entity_poly.pdbx_strand_id
1 'polypeptide(L)'
;DAEPSHDAPSTEARAPVVAAGSDAERWYAIWYAMVDELSLGGVAKMIAEHSMPVSFSDSAIMLVLSREHDTLLNDAQVQNLQRGLSEVAGKNVRASVEVGEPAAETPAQRKVRLRAERQAEAEVAMREDATVQSLLADFDGKLEEVHLH
;
A
#
# COMPACT_ATOMS: atom_id res chain seq x y z
N ASP A 1 12.39 37.64 -13.20
CA ASP A 1 12.30 37.41 -13.02
C ASP A 1 12.35 36.83 -12.65
N ALA A 2 12.33 36.88 -12.85
CA ALA A 2 12.22 36.31 -12.54
C ALA A 2 12.19 35.56 -12.12
N GLU A 3 11.98 35.40 -12.13
CA GLU A 3 11.81 34.80 -11.81
C GLU A 3 11.73 33.97 -11.56
N PRO A 4 11.85 34.34 -11.62
CA PRO A 4 11.66 33.42 -11.32
C PRO A 4 11.55 32.55 -11.07
N SER A 5 11.53 32.61 -11.18
CA SER A 5 11.29 31.90 -11.09
C SER A 5 11.27 31.11 -10.94
N HIS A 6 11.29 31.25 -11.02
CA HIS A 6 11.17 30.60 -10.86
C HIS A 6 11.20 29.75 -10.80
N ASP A 7 11.18 29.94 -10.74
CA ASP A 7 11.04 29.19 -10.71
C ASP A 7 11.03 28.29 -10.82
N ALA A 8 11.14 28.47 -11.08
CA ALA A 8 11.02 27.68 -11.20
C ALA A 8 11.05 26.71 -11.16
N PRO A 9 11.11 26.78 -11.30
CA PRO A 9 10.93 25.79 -11.27
C PRO A 9 11.03 24.89 -11.00
N SER A 10 11.03 24.79 -10.98
CA SER A 10 10.89 24.07 -10.83
C SER A 10 10.70 23.34 -10.47
N THR A 11 10.76 23.45 -10.52
CA THR A 11 10.42 22.90 -10.24
C THR A 11 9.89 22.32 -9.99
N GLU A 12 9.80 22.64 -9.94
CA GLU A 12 9.20 22.20 -9.76
C GLU A 12 8.86 21.45 -9.83
N ALA A 13 9.01 21.32 -10.16
CA ALA A 13 8.76 20.59 -10.27
C ALA A 13 8.57 19.92 -9.74
N ARG A 14 8.48 19.87 -9.18
CA ARG A 14 8.25 19.38 -8.58
C ARG A 14 7.61 19.16 -7.95
N ALA A 15 7.42 19.30 -7.81
CA ALA A 15 6.87 19.19 -7.24
C ALA A 15 5.89 19.18 -7.01
N PRO A 16 5.56 19.33 -7.16
CA PRO A 16 4.48 19.28 -6.88
C PRO A 16 3.75 18.53 -6.63
N VAL A 17 4.24 18.57 -6.82
CA VAL A 17 3.78 17.70 -6.85
C VAL A 17 3.31 17.03 -5.82
N VAL A 18 3.72 17.21 -4.94
CA VAL A 18 3.10 16.61 -3.92
C VAL A 18 1.78 17.07 -3.87
N ALA A 19 1.02 16.35 -4.44
CA ALA A 19 -0.29 16.66 -4.57
C ALA A 19 -0.87 16.89 -3.26
N ALA A 20 -1.68 17.80 -3.16
CA ALA A 20 -2.47 17.99 -2.04
C ALA A 20 -3.33 16.77 -1.86
N GLY A 21 -3.57 16.42 -0.67
CA GLY A 21 -4.16 15.26 -0.17
C GLY A 21 -4.99 14.41 -1.10
N SER A 22 -6.04 14.95 -1.72
CA SER A 22 -6.94 14.10 -2.50
C SER A 22 -6.29 13.51 -3.73
N ASP A 23 -5.38 14.24 -4.40
CA ASP A 23 -4.67 13.71 -5.55
C ASP A 23 -3.68 12.64 -5.13
N ALA A 24 -2.94 12.89 -4.06
CA ALA A 24 -1.99 11.92 -3.56
C ALA A 24 -2.70 10.65 -3.11
N GLU A 25 -3.83 10.79 -2.44
CA GLU A 25 -4.61 9.64 -1.99
C GLU A 25 -5.08 8.81 -3.18
N ARG A 26 -5.49 9.48 -4.26
CA ARG A 26 -5.90 8.78 -5.47
C ARG A 26 -4.74 8.01 -6.09
N TRP A 27 -3.57 8.63 -6.13
CA TRP A 27 -2.36 7.97 -6.65
C TRP A 27 -2.04 6.74 -5.82
N TYR A 28 -2.16 6.85 -4.50
CA TYR A 28 -1.82 5.75 -3.62
C TYR A 28 -2.80 4.59 -3.81
N ALA A 29 -4.09 4.89 -3.93
CA ALA A 29 -5.08 3.85 -4.17
C ALA A 29 -4.84 3.14 -5.49
N ILE A 30 -4.54 3.90 -6.54
CA ILE A 30 -4.22 3.31 -7.85
C ILE A 30 -2.96 2.47 -7.74
N TRP A 31 -1.95 2.97 -7.05
CA TRP A 31 -0.70 2.25 -6.89
C TRP A 31 -0.88 0.92 -6.18
N TYR A 32 -1.64 0.92 -5.08
CA TYR A 32 -1.92 -0.32 -4.37
C TYR A 32 -2.60 -1.34 -5.28
N ALA A 33 -3.57 -0.90 -6.06
CA ALA A 33 -4.27 -1.79 -6.98
C ALA A 33 -3.33 -2.31 -8.07
N MET A 34 -2.48 -1.45 -8.61
CA MET A 34 -1.53 -1.85 -9.65
C MET A 34 -0.55 -2.90 -9.12
N VAL A 35 -0.04 -2.69 -7.91
CA VAL A 35 0.90 -3.63 -7.31
C VAL A 35 0.24 -4.98 -7.09
N ASP A 36 -1.01 -5.00 -6.66
CA ASP A 36 -1.74 -6.24 -6.47
C ASP A 36 -1.92 -7.00 -7.79
N GLU A 37 -2.01 -6.28 -8.90
CA GLU A 37 -2.21 -6.91 -10.21
C GLU A 37 -0.92 -7.25 -10.94
N LEU A 38 0.23 -6.80 -10.41
CA LEU A 38 1.51 -7.11 -11.05
C LEU A 38 1.75 -8.61 -11.07
N SER A 39 2.05 -9.13 -12.24
CA SER A 39 2.40 -10.54 -12.39
C SER A 39 3.91 -10.76 -12.29
N LEU A 40 4.64 -9.75 -11.86
CA LEU A 40 6.06 -9.85 -11.63
C LEU A 40 6.36 -10.63 -10.35
N GLY A 41 7.48 -11.31 -10.36
CA GLY A 41 8.00 -11.93 -9.15
C GLY A 41 9.37 -11.35 -8.83
N GLY A 42 9.98 -11.87 -7.76
CA GLY A 42 11.35 -11.55 -7.41
C GLY A 42 11.57 -10.11 -7.04
N VAL A 43 12.76 -9.61 -7.41
CA VAL A 43 13.24 -8.31 -6.96
C VAL A 43 12.38 -7.16 -7.47
N ALA A 44 11.94 -7.23 -8.73
CA ALA A 44 11.11 -6.16 -9.29
C ALA A 44 9.81 -5.98 -8.49
N LYS A 45 9.19 -7.09 -8.10
CA LYS A 45 7.99 -7.05 -7.28
C LYS A 45 8.29 -6.45 -5.90
N MET A 46 9.43 -6.82 -5.32
CA MET A 46 9.82 -6.27 -4.03
C MET A 46 10.03 -4.77 -4.11
N ILE A 47 10.66 -4.29 -5.18
CA ILE A 47 10.84 -2.86 -5.36
C ILE A 47 9.48 -2.16 -5.38
N ALA A 48 8.52 -2.72 -6.13
CA ALA A 48 7.18 -2.14 -6.20
C ALA A 48 6.52 -2.11 -4.83
N GLU A 49 6.63 -3.19 -4.09
CA GLU A 49 5.97 -3.31 -2.78
C GLU A 49 6.55 -2.38 -1.73
N HIS A 50 7.79 -1.94 -1.90
CA HIS A 50 8.45 -1.06 -0.93
C HIS A 50 8.59 0.37 -1.45
N SER A 51 7.81 0.74 -2.44
CA SER A 51 7.85 2.06 -3.05
C SER A 51 6.47 2.71 -3.03
N MET A 52 6.48 4.04 -3.11
CA MET A 52 5.24 4.81 -3.26
C MET A 52 5.44 5.87 -4.33
N PRO A 53 4.37 6.22 -5.06
CA PRO A 53 4.50 7.23 -6.11
C PRO A 53 4.61 8.63 -5.53
N VAL A 54 5.48 9.43 -6.14
CA VAL A 54 5.57 10.86 -5.85
C VAL A 54 5.11 11.68 -7.03
N SER A 55 4.92 11.04 -8.18
CA SER A 55 4.39 11.68 -9.37
C SER A 55 3.72 10.60 -10.21
N PHE A 56 2.57 10.91 -10.75
CA PHE A 56 1.77 9.93 -11.46
C PHE A 56 1.08 10.64 -12.63
N SER A 57 1.39 10.19 -13.85
CA SER A 57 0.73 10.72 -15.04
C SER A 57 0.32 9.55 -15.92
N ASP A 58 -0.33 9.87 -17.03
CA ASP A 58 -0.80 8.84 -17.96
C ASP A 58 0.31 7.98 -18.51
N SER A 59 1.51 8.54 -18.65
CA SER A 59 2.60 7.86 -19.33
C SER A 59 3.83 7.66 -18.47
N ALA A 60 3.83 8.16 -17.23
CA ALA A 60 5.01 8.07 -16.39
C ALA A 60 4.63 8.01 -14.92
N ILE A 61 5.44 7.29 -14.17
CA ILE A 61 5.27 7.22 -12.72
C ILE A 61 6.66 7.34 -12.10
N MET A 62 6.75 8.17 -11.07
CA MET A 62 7.98 8.31 -10.32
C MET A 62 7.75 7.76 -8.92
N LEU A 63 8.61 6.86 -8.51
CA LEU A 63 8.47 6.13 -7.26
C LEU A 63 9.61 6.46 -6.32
N VAL A 64 9.34 6.42 -5.03
CA VAL A 64 10.38 6.49 -3.99
C VAL A 64 10.42 5.14 -3.30
N LEU A 65 11.59 4.50 -3.39
CA LEU A 65 11.84 3.21 -2.74
C LEU A 65 12.41 3.46 -1.36
N SER A 66 11.88 2.75 -0.38
CA SER A 66 12.36 2.84 0.98
C SER A 66 13.86 2.57 1.05
N ARG A 67 14.58 3.34 1.86
CA ARG A 67 16.04 3.22 2.00
C ARG A 67 16.47 1.84 2.46
N GLU A 68 15.63 1.16 3.21
CA GLU A 68 15.94 -0.17 3.71
C GLU A 68 16.14 -1.15 2.57
N HIS A 69 15.63 -0.84 1.39
CA HIS A 69 15.66 -1.74 0.25
C HIS A 69 16.47 -1.19 -0.91
N ASP A 70 17.36 -0.25 -0.65
CA ASP A 70 18.12 0.41 -1.71
C ASP A 70 19.00 -0.56 -2.49
N THR A 71 19.44 -1.64 -1.86
CA THR A 71 20.28 -2.63 -2.54
C THR A 71 19.56 -3.41 -3.62
N LEU A 72 18.23 -3.35 -3.63
CA LEU A 72 17.46 -4.03 -4.66
C LEU A 72 17.44 -3.25 -5.98
N LEU A 73 17.75 -1.96 -5.93
CA LEU A 73 17.56 -1.07 -7.07
C LEU A 73 18.70 -1.19 -8.07
N ASN A 74 18.37 -1.51 -9.31
CA ASN A 74 19.30 -1.42 -10.44
C ASN A 74 18.47 -1.28 -11.71
N ASP A 75 19.15 -0.91 -12.81
CA ASP A 75 18.47 -0.59 -14.06
C ASP A 75 17.65 -1.76 -14.60
N ALA A 76 18.18 -2.97 -14.49
CA ALA A 76 17.47 -4.14 -15.00
C ALA A 76 16.15 -4.34 -14.28
N GLN A 77 16.14 -4.15 -12.97
CA GLN A 77 14.93 -4.34 -12.19
C GLN A 77 13.93 -3.22 -12.44
N VAL A 78 14.41 -1.98 -12.65
CA VAL A 78 13.54 -0.87 -13.02
C VAL A 78 12.86 -1.15 -14.35
N GLN A 79 13.60 -1.69 -15.31
CA GLN A 79 13.03 -2.05 -16.61
C GLN A 79 11.99 -3.15 -16.49
N ASN A 80 12.27 -4.15 -15.66
CA ASN A 80 11.30 -5.21 -15.40
C ASN A 80 10.03 -4.65 -14.77
N LEU A 81 10.20 -3.76 -13.81
CA LEU A 81 9.07 -3.11 -13.16
C LEU A 81 8.27 -2.28 -14.15
N GLN A 82 8.97 -1.52 -14.99
CA GLN A 82 8.32 -0.71 -16.01
C GLN A 82 7.48 -1.58 -16.96
N ARG A 83 8.01 -2.72 -17.35
CA ARG A 83 7.28 -3.64 -18.23
C ARG A 83 6.02 -4.14 -17.54
N GLY A 84 6.13 -4.54 -16.29
CA GLY A 84 4.98 -5.03 -15.54
C GLY A 84 3.92 -3.95 -15.35
N LEU A 85 4.33 -2.74 -15.03
CA LEU A 85 3.40 -1.63 -14.87
C LEU A 85 2.72 -1.29 -16.18
N SER A 86 3.45 -1.37 -17.29
CA SER A 86 2.87 -1.13 -18.61
C SER A 86 1.80 -2.17 -18.94
N GLU A 87 2.04 -3.42 -18.57
CA GLU A 87 1.05 -4.48 -18.78
C GLU A 87 -0.21 -4.24 -17.97
N VAL A 88 -0.06 -3.85 -16.71
CA VAL A 88 -1.22 -3.58 -15.85
C VAL A 88 -2.00 -2.38 -16.37
N ALA A 89 -1.29 -1.35 -16.81
CA ALA A 89 -1.92 -0.12 -17.30
C ALA A 89 -2.54 -0.29 -18.68
N GLY A 90 -2.10 -1.29 -19.43
CA GLY A 90 -2.56 -1.49 -20.80
C GLY A 90 -1.99 -0.50 -21.78
N LYS A 91 -0.88 0.16 -21.43
CA LYS A 91 -0.21 1.13 -22.29
C LYS A 91 1.20 1.31 -21.77
N ASN A 92 2.05 1.93 -22.60
CA ASN A 92 3.43 2.18 -22.19
C ASN A 92 3.48 3.18 -21.05
N VAL A 93 4.11 2.77 -19.96
CA VAL A 93 4.32 3.60 -18.78
C VAL A 93 5.80 3.61 -18.47
N ARG A 94 6.36 4.78 -18.30
CA ARG A 94 7.77 4.92 -17.92
C ARG A 94 7.85 4.96 -16.40
N ALA A 95 8.71 4.14 -15.84
CA ALA A 95 8.90 4.11 -14.40
C ALA A 95 10.27 4.65 -14.04
N SER A 96 10.31 5.49 -13.04
CA SER A 96 11.54 5.98 -12.42
C SER A 96 11.48 5.65 -10.95
N VAL A 97 12.60 5.24 -10.37
CA VAL A 97 12.66 4.89 -8.96
C VAL A 97 13.84 5.60 -8.32
N GLU A 98 13.57 6.29 -7.22
CA GLU A 98 14.61 6.93 -6.41
C GLU A 98 14.54 6.37 -5.01
N VAL A 99 15.68 6.34 -4.33
CA VAL A 99 15.74 5.89 -2.94
C VAL A 99 15.45 7.05 -2.01
N GLY A 100 14.61 6.83 -1.02
CA GLY A 100 14.27 7.87 -0.05
C GLY A 100 13.26 7.36 0.95
N GLU A 101 12.48 8.27 1.48
CA GLU A 101 11.42 7.93 2.43
C GLU A 101 10.07 8.04 1.75
N PRO A 102 9.35 6.95 1.58
CA PRO A 102 8.00 7.04 1.02
C PRO A 102 7.13 7.93 1.89
N ALA A 103 6.31 8.74 1.25
CA ALA A 103 5.48 9.71 1.94
C ALA A 103 4.27 9.09 2.61
N ALA A 104 3.98 7.83 2.32
CA ALA A 104 2.83 7.13 2.85
C ALA A 104 3.15 5.65 2.97
N GLU A 105 2.22 4.91 3.54
CA GLU A 105 2.35 3.47 3.73
C GLU A 105 2.60 2.77 2.40
N THR A 106 3.67 1.99 2.31
CA THR A 106 3.96 1.22 1.10
C THR A 106 3.02 0.02 1.00
N PRO A 107 2.90 -0.57 -0.19
CA PRO A 107 2.07 -1.78 -0.33
C PRO A 107 2.45 -2.90 0.64
N ALA A 108 3.75 -3.09 0.89
CA ALA A 108 4.20 -4.10 1.84
C ALA A 108 3.72 -3.79 3.26
N GLN A 109 3.86 -2.53 3.67
CA GLN A 109 3.39 -2.11 5.00
C GLN A 109 1.88 -2.24 5.10
N ARG A 110 1.18 -1.90 4.03
CA ARG A 110 -0.28 -2.03 3.98
C ARG A 110 -0.71 -3.48 4.15
N LYS A 111 -0.02 -4.41 3.50
CA LYS A 111 -0.33 -5.82 3.64
C LYS A 111 -0.15 -6.29 5.08
N VAL A 112 0.92 -5.85 5.72
CA VAL A 112 1.17 -6.21 7.12
C VAL A 112 0.07 -5.66 8.01
N ARG A 113 -0.30 -4.40 7.82
CA ARG A 113 -1.34 -3.76 8.62
C ARG A 113 -2.70 -4.45 8.43
N LEU A 114 -3.07 -4.71 7.18
CA LEU A 114 -4.36 -5.36 6.91
C LEU A 114 -4.41 -6.77 7.48
N ARG A 115 -3.29 -7.49 7.41
CA ARG A 115 -3.22 -8.82 7.99
C ARG A 115 -3.37 -8.76 9.51
N ALA A 116 -2.70 -7.79 10.14
CA ALA A 116 -2.80 -7.62 11.59
C ALA A 116 -4.21 -7.25 12.00
N GLU A 117 -4.87 -6.37 11.24
CA GLU A 117 -6.25 -5.97 11.51
C GLU A 117 -7.19 -7.16 11.39
N ARG A 118 -7.03 -7.96 10.34
CA ARG A 118 -7.87 -9.15 10.17
C ARG A 118 -7.65 -10.14 11.30
N GLN A 119 -6.41 -10.30 11.73
CA GLN A 119 -6.11 -11.20 12.84
C GLN A 119 -6.71 -10.69 14.13
N ALA A 120 -6.62 -9.39 14.38
CA ALA A 120 -7.21 -8.79 15.57
C ALA A 120 -8.73 -8.95 15.56
N GLU A 121 -9.37 -8.75 14.41
CA GLU A 121 -10.80 -8.93 14.27
C GLU A 121 -11.19 -10.37 14.52
N ALA A 122 -10.39 -11.30 13.99
CA ALA A 122 -10.66 -12.72 14.21
C ALA A 122 -10.54 -13.09 15.68
N GLU A 123 -9.53 -12.53 16.36
CA GLU A 123 -9.35 -12.77 17.79
C GLU A 123 -10.51 -12.22 18.60
N VAL A 124 -10.98 -11.02 18.25
CA VAL A 124 -12.14 -10.43 18.92
C VAL A 124 -13.38 -11.30 18.69
N ALA A 125 -13.60 -11.73 17.45
CA ALA A 125 -14.74 -12.58 17.13
C ALA A 125 -14.69 -13.89 17.90
N MET A 126 -13.52 -14.51 17.98
CA MET A 126 -13.36 -15.75 18.74
C MET A 126 -13.62 -15.53 20.22
N ARG A 127 -13.16 -14.40 20.76
CA ARG A 127 -13.36 -14.07 22.16
C ARG A 127 -14.84 -13.82 22.43
N GLU A 128 -15.51 -13.11 21.54
CA GLU A 128 -16.93 -12.85 21.67
C GLU A 128 -17.73 -14.16 21.57
N ASP A 129 -17.35 -15.03 20.64
CA ASP A 129 -17.99 -16.35 20.53
C ASP A 129 -17.83 -17.15 21.82
N ALA A 130 -16.63 -17.16 22.39
CA ALA A 130 -16.38 -17.88 23.63
C ALA A 130 -17.21 -17.31 24.75
N THR A 131 -17.34 -15.98 24.82
CA THR A 131 -18.16 -15.32 25.85
C THR A 131 -19.62 -15.70 25.68
N VAL A 132 -20.11 -15.65 24.41
CA VAL A 132 -21.49 -16.03 24.13
C VAL A 132 -21.74 -17.50 24.53
N GLN A 133 -20.80 -18.38 24.17
CA GLN A 133 -20.92 -19.78 24.51
C GLN A 133 -20.98 -20.00 26.05
N SER A 134 -20.14 -19.27 26.76
CA SER A 134 -20.16 -19.33 28.21
C SER A 134 -21.48 -18.86 28.81
N LEU A 135 -22.00 -17.75 28.28
CA LEU A 135 -23.26 -17.21 28.72
C LEU A 135 -24.41 -18.19 28.46
N LEU A 136 -24.39 -18.81 27.27
CA LEU A 136 -25.43 -19.79 26.95
C LEU A 136 -25.35 -21.01 27.84
N ALA A 137 -24.16 -21.48 28.15
CA ALA A 137 -23.95 -22.60 29.03
C ALA A 137 -24.46 -22.27 30.42
N ASP A 138 -24.16 -21.08 30.95
CA ASP A 138 -24.62 -20.64 32.23
C ASP A 138 -26.16 -20.55 32.26
N PHE A 139 -26.71 -20.00 31.18
CA PHE A 139 -28.16 -19.84 31.06
C PHE A 139 -28.85 -21.21 31.06
N ASP A 140 -28.31 -22.14 30.27
CA ASP A 140 -28.87 -23.50 30.23
C ASP A 140 -28.78 -24.19 31.61
N GLY A 141 -27.66 -23.99 32.29
CA GLY A 141 -27.52 -24.54 33.64
C GLY A 141 -28.54 -23.99 34.60
N LYS A 142 -28.81 -22.68 34.53
CA LYS A 142 -29.83 -22.06 35.36
C LYS A 142 -31.23 -22.58 35.05
N LEU A 143 -31.51 -22.79 33.79
CA LEU A 143 -32.80 -23.34 33.38
C LEU A 143 -32.97 -24.75 33.91
N GLU A 144 -31.93 -25.55 33.89
CA GLU A 144 -31.96 -26.88 34.42
C GLU A 144 -32.20 -26.87 35.92
N GLU A 145 -31.57 -25.95 36.64
CA GLU A 145 -31.80 -25.79 38.07
C GLU A 145 -33.25 -25.47 38.36
N VAL A 146 -33.81 -24.54 37.58
CA VAL A 146 -35.21 -24.17 37.76
C VAL A 146 -36.11 -25.37 37.51
N HIS A 147 -35.79 -26.17 36.49
CA HIS A 147 -36.56 -27.38 36.22
C HIS A 147 -36.52 -28.41 37.33
N LEU A 148 -35.39 -28.51 37.98
CA LEU A 148 -35.22 -29.47 39.07
C LEU A 148 -35.97 -29.08 40.32
N HIS A 149 -36.32 -27.83 40.48
CA HIS A 149 -37.08 -27.33 41.60
C HIS A 149 -38.55 -27.30 41.29
#